data_7c763722994e61f5cf1454407aee8d47
#
_entry.id   7c763722994e61f5cf1454407aee8d47
#
_cell.length_a   1.000
_cell.length_b   1.000
_cell.length_c   1.000
_cell.angle_alpha   90.00
_cell.angle_beta   90.00
_cell.angle_gamma   90.00
#
_symmetry.space_group_name_H-M   'P 1'
#
loop_
_entity.id
_entity.type
_entity.pdbx_description
1 polymer ?
#
loop_
_entity_poly.entity_id
_entity_poly.type
_entity_poly.pdbx_seq_one_letter_code
_entity_poly.pdbx_strand_id
1 'polypeptide(L)'
;MTPELEAYFNNYNELFNSDGFKQLIGELSNNATQLADIQSVKDGDELFYRKGQVAALATVINLENTITAAREQAEAEEQEDMDV
;
A
#
# COMPACT_ATOMS: atom_id res chain seq x y z
N MET A 1 -6.41 -7.22 -20.65
CA MET A 1 -7.27 -6.63 -19.58
C MET A 1 -8.48 -5.94 -20.20
N THR A 2 -9.60 -5.94 -19.48
CA THR A 2 -10.78 -5.20 -19.92
C THR A 2 -10.54 -3.69 -19.83
N PRO A 3 -11.29 -2.85 -20.59
CA PRO A 3 -11.15 -1.40 -20.45
C PRO A 3 -11.41 -0.89 -19.04
N GLU A 4 -12.34 -1.51 -18.32
CA GLU A 4 -12.65 -1.15 -16.92
C GLU A 4 -11.46 -1.44 -15.99
N LEU A 5 -10.81 -2.56 -16.19
CA LEU A 5 -9.64 -2.94 -15.38
C LEU A 5 -8.43 -2.07 -15.69
N GLU A 6 -8.22 -1.73 -16.97
CA GLU A 6 -7.19 -0.78 -17.36
C GLU A 6 -7.42 0.58 -16.71
N ALA A 7 -8.65 1.09 -16.74
CA ALA A 7 -9.01 2.35 -16.11
C ALA A 7 -8.74 2.32 -14.60
N TYR A 8 -9.07 1.21 -13.95
CA TYR A 8 -8.81 1.00 -12.53
C TYR A 8 -7.31 1.15 -12.20
N PHE A 9 -6.45 0.46 -12.94
CA PHE A 9 -5.00 0.54 -12.70
C PHE A 9 -4.42 1.90 -13.11
N ASN A 10 -4.93 2.51 -14.16
CA ASN A 10 -4.48 3.83 -14.59
C ASN A 10 -4.80 4.90 -13.55
N ASN A 11 -5.96 4.81 -12.92
CA ASN A 11 -6.33 5.73 -11.84
C ASN A 11 -5.35 5.64 -10.66
N TYR A 12 -4.96 4.44 -10.28
CA TYR A 12 -3.96 4.25 -9.22
C TYR A 12 -2.60 4.77 -9.66
N ASN A 13 -2.21 4.53 -10.91
CA ASN A 13 -0.94 5.02 -11.43
C ASN A 13 -0.85 6.55 -11.35
N GLU A 14 -1.92 7.25 -11.71
CA GLU A 14 -1.98 8.71 -11.58
C GLU A 14 -1.82 9.15 -10.12
N LEU A 15 -2.51 8.47 -9.20
CA LEU A 15 -2.40 8.77 -7.78
C LEU A 15 -0.95 8.59 -7.29
N PHE A 16 -0.33 7.45 -7.61
CA PHE A 16 1.02 7.13 -7.13
C PHE A 16 2.08 8.09 -7.67
N ASN A 17 1.85 8.69 -8.83
CA ASN A 17 2.77 9.66 -9.43
C ASN A 17 2.52 11.09 -8.97
N SER A 18 1.47 11.34 -8.21
CA SER A 18 1.16 12.69 -7.72
C SER A 18 2.10 13.09 -6.58
N ASP A 19 2.47 14.36 -6.54
CA ASP A 19 3.31 14.89 -5.46
C ASP A 19 2.61 14.78 -4.11
N GLY A 20 1.29 15.01 -4.09
CA GLY A 20 0.50 14.91 -2.87
C GLY A 20 0.52 13.52 -2.27
N PHE A 21 0.40 12.48 -3.09
CA PHE A 21 0.46 11.11 -2.59
C PHE A 21 1.84 10.76 -2.04
N LYS A 22 2.90 11.18 -2.75
CA LYS A 22 4.27 10.95 -2.29
C LYS A 22 4.54 11.63 -0.95
N GLN A 23 4.05 12.85 -0.79
CA GLN A 23 4.14 13.58 0.48
C GLN A 23 3.39 12.85 1.58
N LEU A 24 2.16 12.42 1.31
CA LEU A 24 1.34 11.67 2.27
C LEU A 24 2.06 10.39 2.73
N ILE A 25 2.59 9.62 1.81
CA ILE A 25 3.30 8.37 2.14
C ILE A 25 4.53 8.67 3.01
N GLY A 26 5.27 9.74 2.73
CA GLY A 26 6.39 10.15 3.55
C GLY A 26 5.97 10.49 4.99
N GLU A 27 4.87 11.22 5.14
CA GLU A 27 4.33 11.58 6.45
C GLU A 27 3.82 10.36 7.22
N LEU A 28 3.11 9.45 6.54
CA LEU A 28 2.62 8.22 7.16
C LEU A 28 3.77 7.29 7.57
N SER A 29 4.84 7.23 6.77
CA SER A 29 6.02 6.44 7.10
C SER A 29 6.70 6.97 8.38
N ASN A 30 6.80 8.29 8.52
CA ASN A 30 7.33 8.91 9.74
C ASN A 30 6.45 8.60 10.95
N ASN A 31 5.13 8.66 10.78
CA ASN A 31 4.19 8.32 11.85
C ASN A 31 4.35 6.85 12.28
N ALA A 32 4.48 5.95 11.32
CA ALA A 32 4.67 4.53 11.60
C ALA A 32 5.97 4.29 12.39
N THR A 33 7.05 4.98 12.01
CA THR A 33 8.33 4.88 12.71
C THR A 33 8.20 5.33 14.17
N GLN A 34 7.51 6.45 14.42
CA GLN A 34 7.28 6.95 15.77
C GLN A 34 6.43 5.99 16.61
N LEU A 35 5.38 5.41 16.03
CA LEU A 35 4.51 4.45 16.70
C LEU A 35 5.24 3.15 17.02
N ALA A 36 6.23 2.77 16.21
CA ALA A 36 7.02 1.55 16.40
C ALA A 36 8.14 1.72 17.42
N ASP A 37 8.34 2.92 17.98
CA ASP A 37 9.35 3.16 19.00
C ASP A 37 8.95 2.49 20.33
N ILE A 38 9.56 1.35 20.61
CA ILE A 38 9.27 0.55 21.78
C ILE A 38 9.61 1.30 23.08
N GLN A 39 10.63 2.15 23.06
CA GLN A 39 11.06 2.88 24.25
C GLN A 39 10.01 3.88 24.76
N SER A 40 9.13 4.34 23.90
CA SER A 40 8.06 5.28 24.26
C SER A 40 6.78 4.57 24.73
N VAL A 41 6.71 3.25 24.68
CA VAL A 41 5.54 2.46 25.07
C VAL A 41 5.51 2.29 26.59
N LYS A 42 4.35 2.56 27.20
CA LYS A 42 4.18 2.52 28.67
C LYS A 42 3.86 1.13 29.20
N ASP A 43 3.05 0.36 28.46
CA ASP A 43 2.55 -0.95 28.90
C ASP A 43 2.18 -1.82 27.71
N GLY A 44 1.74 -3.05 28.00
CA GLY A 44 1.38 -4.03 26.97
C GLY A 44 0.14 -3.64 26.16
N ASP A 45 -0.85 -3.00 26.79
CA ASP A 45 -2.06 -2.56 26.12
C ASP A 45 -1.74 -1.47 25.08
N GLU A 46 -0.87 -0.53 25.43
CA GLU A 46 -0.42 0.49 24.50
C GLU A 46 0.38 -0.12 23.36
N LEU A 47 1.22 -1.14 23.65
CA LEU A 47 1.97 -1.83 22.62
C LEU A 47 1.04 -2.49 21.60
N PHE A 48 0.02 -3.21 22.04
CA PHE A 48 -0.94 -3.85 21.14
C PHE A 48 -1.72 -2.84 20.33
N TYR A 49 -2.12 -1.72 20.93
CA TYR A 49 -2.82 -0.64 20.24
C TYR A 49 -1.94 -0.04 19.12
N ARG A 50 -0.69 0.29 19.41
CA ARG A 50 0.26 0.83 18.43
C ARG A 50 0.57 -0.18 17.33
N LYS A 51 0.68 -1.46 17.67
CA LYS A 51 0.90 -2.51 16.68
C LYS A 51 -0.23 -2.55 15.66
N GLY A 52 -1.48 -2.41 16.10
CA GLY A 52 -2.62 -2.31 15.21
C GLY A 52 -2.58 -1.06 14.32
N GLN A 53 -2.19 0.08 14.87
CA GLN A 53 -2.04 1.31 14.12
C GLN A 53 -0.95 1.19 13.04
N VAL A 54 0.19 0.62 13.40
CA VAL A 54 1.29 0.40 12.44
C VAL A 54 0.85 -0.54 11.32
N ALA A 55 0.12 -1.61 11.63
CA ALA A 55 -0.40 -2.53 10.63
C ALA A 55 -1.34 -1.84 9.65
N ALA A 56 -2.22 -0.97 10.14
CA ALA A 56 -3.12 -0.21 9.29
C ALA A 56 -2.36 0.77 8.39
N LEU A 57 -1.38 1.47 8.93
CA LEU A 57 -0.53 2.38 8.16
C LEU A 57 0.28 1.64 7.11
N ALA A 58 0.81 0.46 7.45
CA ALA A 58 1.58 -0.36 6.53
C ALA A 58 0.75 -0.75 5.29
N THR A 59 -0.55 -1.01 5.45
CA THR A 59 -1.44 -1.31 4.34
C THR A 59 -1.47 -0.16 3.33
N VAL A 60 -1.54 1.10 3.80
CA VAL A 60 -1.55 2.28 2.94
C VAL A 60 -0.16 2.54 2.36
N ILE A 61 0.89 2.45 3.18
CA ILE A 61 2.28 2.68 2.76
C ILE A 61 2.68 1.70 1.65
N ASN A 62 2.20 0.45 1.73
CA ASN A 62 2.51 -0.59 0.75
C ASN A 62 1.50 -0.68 -0.40
N LEU A 63 0.55 0.25 -0.50
CA LEU A 63 -0.53 0.20 -1.49
C LEU A 63 0.02 0.13 -2.92
N GLU A 64 1.04 0.91 -3.25
CA GLU A 64 1.64 0.90 -4.59
C GLU A 64 2.16 -0.49 -4.94
N ASN A 65 2.87 -1.14 -4.02
CA ASN A 65 3.38 -2.49 -4.25
C ASN A 65 2.23 -3.49 -4.41
N THR A 66 1.18 -3.36 -3.62
CA THR A 66 0.00 -4.23 -3.70
C THR A 66 -0.70 -4.10 -5.05
N ILE A 67 -0.90 -2.88 -5.52
CA ILE A 67 -1.57 -2.62 -6.81
C ILE A 67 -0.68 -3.06 -7.97
N THR A 68 0.63 -2.82 -7.90
CA THR A 68 1.58 -3.27 -8.92
C THR A 68 1.54 -4.79 -9.05
N ALA A 69 1.56 -5.51 -7.92
CA ALA A 69 1.47 -6.97 -7.93
C ALA A 69 0.15 -7.47 -8.52
N ALA A 70 -0.96 -6.80 -8.20
CA ALA A 70 -2.28 -7.15 -8.74
C ALA A 70 -2.32 -6.95 -10.26
N ARG A 71 -1.72 -5.87 -10.77
CA ARG A 71 -1.64 -5.61 -12.21
C ARG A 71 -0.80 -6.68 -12.91
N GLU A 72 0.36 -7.02 -12.35
CA GLU A 72 1.21 -8.07 -12.92
C GLU A 72 0.49 -9.41 -12.95
N GLN A 73 -0.28 -9.72 -11.91
CA GLN A 73 -1.09 -10.94 -11.86
C GLN A 73 -2.16 -10.95 -12.95
N ALA A 74 -2.85 -9.84 -13.17
CA ALA A 74 -3.87 -9.72 -14.21
C ALA A 74 -3.25 -9.87 -15.61
N GLU A 75 -2.08 -9.29 -15.82
CA GLU A 75 -1.35 -9.42 -17.10
C GLU A 75 -0.87 -10.85 -17.32
N ALA A 76 -0.40 -11.54 -16.28
CA ALA A 76 0.03 -12.94 -16.38
C ALA A 76 -1.14 -13.86 -16.71
N GLU A 77 -2.30 -13.67 -16.10
CA GLU A 77 -3.51 -14.44 -16.38
C GLU A 77 -3.96 -14.25 -17.84
N GLU A 78 -3.86 -13.02 -18.33
CA GLU A 78 -4.18 -12.73 -19.73
C GLU A 78 -3.25 -13.46 -20.70
N GLN A 79 -1.95 -13.53 -20.39
CA GLN A 79 -0.98 -14.27 -21.20
C GLN A 79 -1.23 -15.78 -21.17
N GLU A 80 -1.59 -16.33 -20.01
CA GLU A 80 -1.94 -17.75 -19.92
C GLU A 80 -3.14 -18.10 -20.81
N ASP A 81 -4.16 -17.24 -20.84
CA ASP A 81 -5.33 -17.41 -21.69
C ASP A 81 -4.97 -17.34 -23.17
N MET A 82 -3.98 -16.56 -23.53
CA MET A 82 -3.52 -16.40 -24.93
C MET A 82 -2.66 -17.59 -25.39
N ASP A 83 -1.99 -18.27 -24.48
CA ASP A 83 -1.11 -19.40 -24.79
C ASP A 83 -1.88 -20.73 -25.01
N VAL A 84 -3.17 -20.72 -24.80
CA VAL A 84 -4.06 -21.85 -25.06
C VAL A 84 -4.71 -21.71 -26.44
#